data_3bc81f469731d969776b38f7d4939cfa
#
_entry.id   3bc81f469731d969776b38f7d4939cfa
#
_cell.length_a   1.000
_cell.length_b   1.000
_cell.length_c   1.000
_cell.angle_alpha   90.00
_cell.angle_beta   90.00
_cell.angle_gamma   90.00
#
_symmetry.space_group_name_H-M   'P 1'
#
loop_
_entity.id
_entity.type
_entity.pdbx_description
1 polymer ?
#
loop_
_entity_poly.entity_id
_entity_poly.type
_entity_poly.pdbx_seq_one_letter_code
_entity_poly.pdbx_strand_id
1 'polypeptide(L)'
;AGVIHDERGFLAMKRSENQPSPGKWEFPGGTIELDESPEDALLREFREELSIEVSIIKKAGVWQHTYPFFHVDIHVFLVESSELESIQMTVHSEKKWISSSKDFDLDWLEADIPIVEDLLDKFY
;
A
#
# COMPACT_ATOMS: atom_id res chain seq x y z
N ALA A 1 3.67 -1.73 4.00
CA ALA A 1 2.63 -1.08 3.22
C ALA A 1 1.67 -0.31 4.13
N GLY A 2 1.18 0.80 3.64
CA GLY A 2 0.22 1.63 4.35
C GLY A 2 -1.14 1.60 3.69
N VAL A 3 -2.18 1.37 4.49
CA VAL A 3 -3.55 1.28 4.02
C VAL A 3 -4.35 2.42 4.62
N ILE A 4 -4.81 3.33 3.76
CA ILE A 4 -5.70 4.41 4.15
C ILE A 4 -7.12 3.93 3.92
N HIS A 5 -7.94 3.95 4.97
CA HIS A 5 -9.32 3.49 4.92
C HIS A 5 -10.27 4.56 5.45
N ASP A 6 -11.30 4.87 4.68
CA ASP A 6 -12.40 5.73 5.11
C ASP A 6 -13.70 5.25 4.45
N GLU A 7 -14.75 6.07 4.46
CA GLU A 7 -16.05 5.72 3.89
C GLU A 7 -16.02 5.38 2.39
N ARG A 8 -14.97 5.82 1.69
CA ARG A 8 -14.78 5.51 0.26
C ARG A 8 -14.18 4.13 0.03
N GLY A 9 -13.59 3.53 1.07
CA GLY A 9 -12.90 2.24 0.99
C GLY A 9 -11.42 2.36 1.31
N PHE A 10 -10.62 1.50 0.69
CA PHE A 10 -9.16 1.49 0.82
C PHE A 10 -8.52 2.20 -0.37
N LEU A 11 -7.50 2.99 -0.11
CA LEU A 11 -6.78 3.68 -1.19
C LEU A 11 -5.73 2.77 -1.81
N ALA A 12 -5.92 2.46 -3.09
CA ALA A 12 -4.96 1.70 -3.90
C ALA A 12 -4.29 2.63 -4.92
N MET A 13 -3.05 2.30 -5.28
CA MET A 13 -2.24 3.10 -6.20
C MET A 13 -1.73 2.21 -7.33
N LYS A 14 -1.71 2.74 -8.54
CA LYS A 14 -1.22 2.03 -9.73
C LYS A 14 0.22 2.45 -10.03
N ARG A 15 1.12 1.49 -10.16
CA ARG A 15 2.53 1.76 -10.47
C ARG A 15 2.67 2.35 -11.88
N SER A 16 3.50 3.39 -12.01
CA SER A 16 3.72 4.05 -13.29
C SER A 16 4.56 3.18 -14.24
N GLU A 17 4.52 3.53 -15.53
CA GLU A 17 5.17 2.76 -16.58
C GLU A 17 6.69 2.65 -16.45
N ASN A 18 7.32 3.60 -15.75
CA ASN A 18 8.77 3.62 -15.57
C ASN A 18 9.22 2.93 -14.26
N GLN A 19 8.32 2.25 -13.58
CA GLN A 19 8.63 1.50 -12.35
C GLN A 19 8.68 0.00 -12.63
N PRO A 20 9.36 -0.79 -11.78
CA PRO A 20 9.26 -2.25 -11.85
C PRO A 20 7.81 -2.68 -11.68
N SER A 21 7.40 -3.74 -12.38
CA SER A 21 6.01 -4.20 -12.40
C SER A 21 5.04 -3.08 -12.80
N PRO A 22 5.25 -2.45 -13.97
CA PRO A 22 4.43 -1.30 -14.36
C PRO A 22 2.97 -1.68 -14.53
N GLY A 23 2.07 -0.74 -14.19
CA GLY A 23 0.63 -0.93 -14.34
C GLY A 23 -0.02 -1.80 -13.28
N LYS A 24 0.73 -2.32 -12.34
CA LYS A 24 0.17 -3.11 -11.24
C LYS A 24 -0.35 -2.21 -10.13
N TRP A 25 -1.43 -2.64 -9.50
CA TRP A 25 -2.00 -1.93 -8.35
C TRP A 25 -1.39 -2.45 -7.06
N GLU A 26 -1.21 -1.57 -6.09
CA GLU A 26 -0.62 -1.88 -4.79
C GLU A 26 -1.12 -0.91 -3.72
N PHE A 27 -0.85 -1.26 -2.46
CA PHE A 27 -0.91 -0.28 -1.38
C PHE A 27 0.46 0.40 -1.28
N PRO A 28 0.50 1.73 -1.05
CA PRO A 28 1.78 2.43 -0.98
C PRO A 28 2.68 1.90 0.13
N GLY A 29 3.96 1.94 -0.11
CA GLY A 29 4.98 1.50 0.83
C GLY A 29 6.23 1.11 0.09
N GLY A 30 7.24 0.69 0.82
CA GLY A 30 8.50 0.31 0.21
C GLY A 30 9.37 -0.51 1.15
N THR A 31 10.64 -0.60 0.80
CA THR A 31 11.60 -1.42 1.51
C THR A 31 12.00 -0.79 2.84
N ILE A 32 12.05 -1.62 3.88
CA ILE A 32 12.60 -1.20 5.19
C ILE A 32 14.12 -1.17 5.06
N GLU A 33 14.72 -0.02 5.33
CA GLU A 33 16.16 0.13 5.25
C GLU A 33 16.84 -0.35 6.54
N LEU A 34 18.16 -0.56 6.46
CA LEU A 34 18.95 -0.97 7.61
C LEU A 34 18.79 0.03 8.76
N ASP A 35 18.62 -0.50 9.98
CA ASP A 35 18.44 0.29 11.20
C ASP A 35 17.15 1.11 11.25
N GLU A 36 16.21 0.82 10.35
CA GLU A 36 14.91 1.49 10.30
C GLU A 36 13.82 0.56 10.81
N SER A 37 12.90 1.07 11.62
CA SER A 37 11.72 0.29 12.02
C SER A 37 10.73 0.22 10.87
N PRO A 38 9.83 -0.78 10.86
CA PRO A 38 8.76 -0.82 9.86
C PRO A 38 7.90 0.45 9.85
N GLU A 39 7.64 1.03 11.04
CA GLU A 39 6.86 2.26 11.18
C GLU A 39 7.57 3.45 10.54
N ASP A 40 8.85 3.62 10.83
CA ASP A 40 9.64 4.72 10.29
C ASP A 40 9.81 4.59 8.77
N ALA A 41 9.99 3.36 8.28
CA ALA A 41 10.05 3.09 6.85
C ALA A 41 8.77 3.52 6.15
N LEU A 42 7.63 3.20 6.75
CA LEU A 42 6.33 3.56 6.19
C LEU A 42 6.16 5.07 6.09
N LEU A 43 6.47 5.79 7.17
CA LEU A 43 6.36 7.25 7.17
C LEU A 43 7.26 7.88 6.11
N ARG A 44 8.49 7.39 6.01
CA ARG A 44 9.46 7.86 5.01
C ARG A 44 8.95 7.62 3.58
N GLU A 45 8.46 6.41 3.29
CA GLU A 45 7.97 6.06 1.96
C GLU A 45 6.76 6.92 1.55
N PHE A 46 5.85 7.22 2.46
CA PHE A 46 4.73 8.10 2.16
C PHE A 46 5.20 9.53 1.82
N ARG A 47 6.21 10.03 2.51
CA ARG A 47 6.79 11.33 2.18
C ARG A 47 7.45 11.32 0.82
N GLU A 48 8.25 10.29 0.54
CA GLU A 48 8.99 10.17 -0.73
C GLU A 48 8.06 9.93 -1.93
N GLU A 49 7.11 9.02 -1.80
CA GLU A 49 6.26 8.61 -2.92
C GLU A 49 5.04 9.50 -3.13
N LEU A 50 4.44 10.00 -2.06
CA LEU A 50 3.17 10.73 -2.13
C LEU A 50 3.25 12.17 -1.63
N SER A 51 4.38 12.57 -1.05
CA SER A 51 4.61 13.92 -0.50
C SER A 51 3.60 14.30 0.58
N ILE A 52 3.17 13.34 1.38
CA ILE A 52 2.26 13.58 2.50
C ILE A 52 2.78 12.99 3.79
N GLU A 53 2.31 13.55 4.91
CA GLU A 53 2.51 12.99 6.24
C GLU A 53 1.30 12.14 6.61
N VAL A 54 1.55 11.00 7.23
CA VAL A 54 0.50 10.11 7.71
C VAL A 54 0.73 9.78 9.18
N SER A 55 -0.34 9.41 9.86
CA SER A 55 -0.28 8.90 11.23
C SER A 55 -0.67 7.43 11.21
N ILE A 56 0.09 6.61 11.92
CA ILE A 56 -0.22 5.19 12.04
C ILE A 56 -1.32 5.01 13.08
N ILE A 57 -2.44 4.38 12.68
CA ILE A 57 -3.55 4.08 13.60
C ILE A 57 -3.24 2.79 14.34
N LYS A 58 -2.92 1.72 13.59
CA LYS A 58 -2.56 0.42 14.16
C LYS A 58 -1.93 -0.47 13.11
N LYS A 59 -1.23 -1.51 13.56
CA LYS A 59 -0.70 -2.55 12.68
C LYS A 59 -1.82 -3.50 12.28
N ALA A 60 -2.01 -3.70 10.99
CA ALA A 60 -3.01 -4.63 10.47
C ALA A 60 -2.50 -6.07 10.49
N GLY A 61 -1.20 -6.26 10.26
CA GLY A 61 -0.60 -7.59 10.28
C GLY A 61 0.70 -7.65 9.50
N VAL A 62 1.21 -8.88 9.35
CA VAL A 62 2.38 -9.17 8.51
C VAL A 62 1.98 -10.28 7.57
N TRP A 63 2.15 -10.06 6.28
CA TRP A 63 1.91 -11.08 5.24
C TRP A 63 3.24 -11.49 4.65
N GLN A 64 3.39 -12.78 4.39
CA GLN A 64 4.61 -13.32 3.80
C GLN A 64 4.37 -13.66 2.34
N HIS A 65 5.34 -13.36 1.50
CA HIS A 65 5.30 -13.72 0.08
C HIS A 65 6.67 -14.27 -0.33
N THR A 66 6.67 -15.40 -1.00
CA THR A 66 7.88 -16.06 -1.45
C THR A 66 8.03 -15.92 -2.96
N TYR A 67 9.11 -15.30 -3.38
CA TYR A 67 9.55 -15.27 -4.77
C TYR A 67 10.53 -16.43 -5.01
N PRO A 68 10.86 -16.78 -6.26
CA PRO A 68 11.77 -17.90 -6.52
C PRO A 68 13.13 -17.81 -5.83
N PHE A 69 13.64 -16.60 -5.62
CA PHE A 69 15.00 -16.41 -5.08
C PHE A 69 15.04 -15.72 -3.72
N PHE A 70 13.91 -15.26 -3.20
CA PHE A 70 13.86 -14.61 -1.91
C PHE A 70 12.43 -14.57 -1.38
N HIS A 71 12.34 -14.23 -0.12
CA HIS A 71 11.05 -14.12 0.53
C HIS A 71 10.96 -12.78 1.25
N VAL A 72 9.76 -12.23 1.33
CA VAL A 72 9.53 -10.94 1.97
C VAL A 72 8.45 -11.04 3.02
N ASP A 73 8.61 -10.27 4.08
CA ASP A 73 7.59 -10.03 5.09
C ASP A 73 7.04 -8.63 4.83
N ILE A 74 5.74 -8.54 4.58
CA ILE A 74 5.09 -7.27 4.31
C ILE A 74 4.36 -6.82 5.57
N HIS A 75 4.89 -5.80 6.22
CA HIS A 75 4.27 -5.18 7.39
C HIS A 75 3.21 -4.19 6.91
N VAL A 76 1.97 -4.40 7.33
CA VAL A 76 0.84 -3.59 6.88
C VAL A 76 0.27 -2.81 8.04
N PHE A 77 0.10 -1.50 7.85
CA PHE A 77 -0.42 -0.60 8.87
C PHE A 77 -1.64 0.15 8.33
N LEU A 78 -2.63 0.32 9.18
CA LEU A 78 -3.72 1.25 8.90
C LEU A 78 -3.23 2.65 9.27
N VAL A 79 -3.37 3.58 8.34
CA VAL A 79 -2.88 4.95 8.50
C VAL A 79 -3.97 5.95 8.15
N GLU A 80 -3.81 7.18 8.64
CA GLU A 80 -4.68 8.30 8.30
C GLU A 80 -3.84 9.53 7.97
N SER A 81 -4.42 10.47 7.23
CA SER A 81 -3.76 11.72 6.88
C SER A 81 -4.79 12.81 6.67
N SER A 82 -4.43 14.04 7.09
CA SER A 82 -5.20 15.23 6.76
C SER A 82 -4.77 15.84 5.42
N GLU A 83 -3.81 15.21 4.72
CA GLU A 83 -3.18 15.76 3.52
C GLU A 83 -3.54 14.98 2.25
N LEU A 84 -4.61 14.17 2.26
CA LEU A 84 -4.98 13.33 1.11
C LEU A 84 -5.22 14.13 -0.17
N GLU A 85 -5.72 15.35 -0.05
CA GLU A 85 -5.94 16.21 -1.21
C GLU A 85 -4.63 16.76 -1.82
N SER A 86 -3.53 16.62 -1.09
CA SER A 86 -2.21 17.13 -1.51
C SER A 86 -1.29 16.04 -2.06
N ILE A 87 -1.80 14.83 -2.26
CA ILE A 87 -0.99 13.72 -2.78
C ILE A 87 -0.37 14.08 -4.12
N GLN A 88 0.95 13.90 -4.20
CA GLN A 88 1.73 14.03 -5.44
C GLN A 88 2.30 12.67 -5.77
N MET A 89 1.93 12.13 -6.91
CA MET A 89 2.35 10.79 -7.32
C MET A 89 3.67 10.86 -8.10
N THR A 90 4.73 10.29 -7.53
CA THR A 90 6.05 10.24 -8.17
C THR A 90 6.32 8.91 -8.85
N VAL A 91 5.85 7.81 -8.25
CA VAL A 91 6.05 6.44 -8.77
C VAL A 91 4.73 5.77 -9.16
N HIS A 92 3.63 6.47 -9.04
CA HIS A 92 2.29 5.98 -9.38
C HIS A 92 1.63 6.87 -10.43
N SER A 93 0.77 6.28 -11.24
CA SER A 93 0.06 7.00 -12.31
C SER A 93 -1.41 7.25 -12.01
N GLU A 94 -2.00 6.45 -11.10
CA GLU A 94 -3.40 6.56 -10.74
C GLU A 94 -3.62 6.15 -9.30
N LYS A 95 -4.74 6.59 -8.73
CA LYS A 95 -5.20 6.15 -7.41
C LYS A 95 -6.68 5.80 -7.52
N LYS A 96 -7.12 4.84 -6.68
CA LYS A 96 -8.51 4.39 -6.68
C LYS A 96 -8.91 3.96 -5.27
N TRP A 97 -10.14 4.29 -4.89
CA TRP A 97 -10.74 3.78 -3.65
C TRP A 97 -11.42 2.45 -3.96
N ILE A 98 -11.10 1.42 -3.18
CA ILE A 98 -11.66 0.09 -3.36
C ILE A 98 -12.52 -0.30 -2.17
N SER A 99 -13.71 -0.86 -2.41
CA SER A 99 -14.66 -1.15 -1.35
C SER A 99 -15.47 -2.43 -1.56
N SER A 100 -15.17 -3.22 -2.59
CA SER A 100 -15.94 -4.43 -2.86
C SER A 100 -15.10 -5.49 -3.56
N SER A 101 -15.65 -6.71 -3.59
CA SER A 101 -15.00 -7.84 -4.28
C SER A 101 -14.80 -7.61 -5.78
N LYS A 102 -15.52 -6.67 -6.37
CA LYS A 102 -15.32 -6.30 -7.79
C LYS A 102 -13.93 -5.72 -8.03
N ASP A 103 -13.34 -5.13 -6.99
CA ASP A 103 -12.01 -4.53 -7.09
C ASP A 103 -10.89 -5.56 -7.11
N PHE A 104 -11.23 -6.83 -6.87
CA PHE A 104 -10.33 -7.95 -7.09
C PHE A 104 -9.90 -8.11 -8.54
N ASP A 105 -10.70 -7.59 -9.48
CA ASP A 105 -10.40 -7.68 -10.90
C ASP A 105 -9.31 -6.69 -11.33
N LEU A 106 -8.83 -5.86 -10.41
CA LEU A 106 -7.67 -5.01 -10.69
C LEU A 106 -6.42 -5.87 -10.83
N ASP A 107 -5.49 -5.40 -11.64
CA ASP A 107 -4.22 -6.09 -11.87
C ASP A 107 -3.25 -5.82 -10.72
N TRP A 108 -3.46 -6.52 -9.61
CA TRP A 108 -2.69 -6.34 -8.38
C TRP A 108 -1.29 -6.91 -8.47
N LEU A 109 -0.33 -6.29 -7.79
CA LEU A 109 0.94 -6.92 -7.48
C LEU A 109 0.64 -8.24 -6.77
N GLU A 110 1.34 -9.30 -7.17
CA GLU A 110 1.12 -10.64 -6.64
C GLU A 110 1.18 -10.68 -5.11
N ALA A 111 2.17 -10.02 -4.53
CA ALA A 111 2.35 -10.00 -3.08
C ALA A 111 1.22 -9.27 -2.33
N ASP A 112 0.50 -8.37 -3.00
CA ASP A 112 -0.60 -7.63 -2.39
C ASP A 112 -1.94 -8.35 -2.46
N ILE A 113 -2.08 -9.37 -3.31
CA ILE A 113 -3.34 -10.10 -3.47
C ILE A 113 -3.89 -10.66 -2.16
N PRO A 114 -3.11 -11.39 -1.34
CA PRO A 114 -3.61 -11.89 -0.06
C PRO A 114 -4.00 -10.78 0.91
N ILE A 115 -3.28 -9.66 0.85
CA ILE A 115 -3.57 -8.51 1.72
C ILE A 115 -4.93 -7.91 1.35
N VAL A 116 -5.18 -7.70 0.06
CA VAL A 116 -6.46 -7.19 -0.44
C VAL A 116 -7.60 -8.13 -0.07
N GLU A 117 -7.42 -9.44 -0.25
CA GLU A 117 -8.41 -10.44 0.11
C GLU A 117 -8.81 -10.33 1.58
N ASP A 118 -7.81 -10.34 2.45
CA ASP A 118 -8.05 -10.32 3.89
C ASP A 118 -8.69 -9.01 4.35
N LEU A 119 -8.27 -7.88 3.79
CA LEU A 119 -8.83 -6.58 4.16
C LEU A 119 -10.27 -6.42 3.69
N LEU A 120 -10.59 -6.82 2.45
CA LEU A 120 -11.95 -6.74 1.95
C LEU A 120 -12.88 -7.66 2.74
N ASP A 121 -12.42 -8.87 3.07
CA ASP A 121 -13.18 -9.83 3.85
C ASP A 121 -13.44 -9.32 5.27
N LYS A 122 -12.46 -8.67 5.89
CA LYS A 122 -12.55 -8.18 7.26
C LYS A 122 -13.45 -6.95 7.40
N PHE A 123 -13.43 -6.03 6.42
CA PHE A 123 -14.13 -4.74 6.50
C PHE A 123 -15.41 -4.69 5.67
N TYR A 124 -15.61 -5.60 4.77
CA TYR A 124 -16.77 -5.68 3.89
C TYR A 124 -17.24 -7.13 3.72
#